data_4e8cebe3b67cb2ce77a355bc231177fa
#
_entry.id   4e8cebe3b67cb2ce77a355bc231177fa
#
_cell.length_a   1.000
_cell.length_b   1.000
_cell.length_c   1.000
_cell.angle_alpha   90.00
_cell.angle_beta   90.00
_cell.angle_gamma   90.00
#
_symmetry.space_group_name_H-M   'P 1'
#
loop_
_entity.id
_entity.type
_entity.pdbx_description
1 polymer ?
#
loop_
_entity_poly.entity_id
_entity_poly.type
_entity_poly.pdbx_seq_one_letter_code
_entity_poly.pdbx_strand_id
1 'polypeptide(L)'
;MISIIAAIGERTRALGKDNDLLFKISEDLKRFKMLTTGHPIIMGRKTWESLPRRPLPGRTNIVVTKQEGYGAEGALMVSSIEEALSKAKESSGSEEIFVIGGGEIYNAALPHTSRLYLTLVADDSEGDVYFPSYDEFSKIIEKSEPKEENGLSYTYVTLER
;
A
#
# COMPACT_ATOMS: atom_id res chain seq x y z
N MET A 1 13.91 -5.56 3.29
CA MET A 1 13.05 -4.66 4.07
C MET A 1 11.63 -4.73 3.54
N ILE A 2 10.66 -4.85 4.43
CA ILE A 2 9.26 -4.89 4.06
C ILE A 2 8.63 -3.56 4.45
N SER A 3 8.03 -2.89 3.46
CA SER A 3 7.45 -1.56 3.61
C SER A 3 5.98 -1.58 3.21
N ILE A 4 5.18 -0.78 3.89
CA ILE A 4 3.80 -0.51 3.50
C ILE A 4 3.74 0.90 2.94
N ILE A 5 2.96 1.09 1.88
CA ILE A 5 2.67 2.40 1.32
C ILE A 5 1.15 2.60 1.24
N ALA A 6 0.66 3.70 1.80
CA ALA A 6 -0.77 3.96 1.89
C ALA A 6 -1.08 5.45 2.01
N ALA A 7 -2.24 5.85 1.50
CA ALA A 7 -2.81 7.18 1.73
C ALA A 7 -4.02 7.01 2.65
N ILE A 8 -4.02 7.68 3.79
CA ILE A 8 -5.02 7.51 4.84
C ILE A 8 -5.50 8.86 5.37
N GLY A 9 -6.71 8.89 5.92
CA GLY A 9 -7.14 10.03 6.72
C GLY A 9 -6.24 10.16 7.96
N GLU A 10 -5.71 11.34 8.19
CA GLU A 10 -4.76 11.57 9.28
C GLU A 10 -5.32 11.18 10.64
N ARG A 11 -6.58 11.55 10.89
CA ARG A 11 -7.24 11.32 12.18
C ARG A 11 -8.03 10.03 12.25
N THR A 12 -8.65 9.65 11.13
CA THR A 12 -9.55 8.50 11.06
C THR A 12 -8.86 7.20 10.67
N ARG A 13 -7.74 7.29 9.96
CA ARG A 13 -7.05 6.19 9.28
C ARG A 13 -7.92 5.54 8.18
N ALA A 14 -8.91 6.29 7.66
CA ALA A 14 -9.77 5.79 6.58
C ALA A 14 -8.97 5.60 5.30
N LEU A 15 -9.17 4.47 4.64
CA LEU A 15 -8.50 4.09 3.38
C LEU A 15 -9.42 4.21 2.19
N GLY A 16 -10.62 3.68 2.30
CA GLY A 16 -11.52 3.53 1.18
C GLY A 16 -12.98 3.44 1.58
N LYS A 17 -13.83 3.51 0.57
CA LYS A 17 -15.28 3.34 0.69
C LYS A 17 -15.80 2.80 -0.63
N ASP A 18 -16.74 1.86 -0.57
CA ASP A 18 -17.38 1.25 -1.74
C ASP A 18 -16.35 0.68 -2.74
N ASN A 19 -15.35 -0.02 -2.21
CA ASN A 19 -14.25 -0.65 -2.98
C ASN A 19 -13.36 0.33 -3.76
N ASP A 20 -13.36 1.60 -3.38
CA ASP A 20 -12.51 2.62 -4.03
C ASP A 20 -11.72 3.40 -2.97
N LEU A 21 -10.62 4.02 -3.40
CA LEU A 21 -9.83 4.88 -2.53
C LEU A 21 -10.59 6.15 -2.19
N LEU A 22 -10.52 6.59 -0.93
CA LEU A 22 -11.11 7.85 -0.51
C LEU A 22 -10.36 9.05 -1.08
N PHE A 23 -9.04 8.95 -1.16
CA PHE A 23 -8.19 10.07 -1.53
C PHE A 23 -7.41 9.76 -2.80
N LYS A 24 -7.71 10.48 -3.89
CA LYS A 24 -7.02 10.34 -5.17
C LYS A 24 -6.24 11.63 -5.42
N ILE A 25 -4.96 11.56 -5.11
CA ILE A 25 -4.04 12.70 -5.22
C ILE A 25 -3.03 12.35 -6.31
N SER A 26 -2.99 13.14 -7.39
CA SER A 26 -2.15 12.81 -8.55
C SER A 26 -0.66 12.79 -8.21
N GLU A 27 -0.19 13.68 -7.35
CA GLU A 27 1.20 13.71 -6.93
C GLU A 27 1.56 12.49 -6.09
N ASP A 28 0.61 12.00 -5.29
CA ASP A 28 0.76 10.79 -4.51
C ASP A 28 0.93 9.55 -5.41
N LEU A 29 0.17 9.50 -6.51
CA LEU A 29 0.29 8.41 -7.49
C LEU A 29 1.66 8.42 -8.17
N LYS A 30 2.20 9.60 -8.47
CA LYS A 30 3.55 9.75 -9.03
C LYS A 30 4.61 9.27 -8.03
N ARG A 31 4.46 9.63 -6.76
CA ARG A 31 5.34 9.21 -5.68
C ARG A 31 5.30 7.70 -5.50
N PHE A 32 4.11 7.12 -5.50
CA PHE A 32 3.91 5.67 -5.45
C PHE A 32 4.68 4.97 -6.56
N LYS A 33 4.53 5.43 -7.79
CA LYS A 33 5.24 4.87 -8.94
C LYS A 33 6.76 4.98 -8.77
N MET A 34 7.23 6.13 -8.34
CA MET A 34 8.66 6.37 -8.13
C MET A 34 9.25 5.43 -7.08
N LEU A 35 8.55 5.27 -5.95
CA LEU A 35 9.04 4.43 -4.84
C LEU A 35 9.01 2.95 -5.17
N THR A 36 7.96 2.48 -5.84
CA THR A 36 7.74 1.05 -6.05
C THR A 36 8.37 0.47 -7.31
N THR A 37 8.65 1.28 -8.32
CA THR A 37 9.24 0.79 -9.58
C THR A 37 10.58 0.11 -9.31
N GLY A 38 10.73 -1.10 -9.84
CA GLY A 38 11.94 -1.92 -9.63
C GLY A 38 11.86 -2.82 -8.41
N HIS A 39 10.73 -2.83 -7.70
CA HIS A 39 10.53 -3.63 -6.48
C HIS A 39 9.30 -4.52 -6.59
N PRO A 40 9.25 -5.65 -5.85
CA PRO A 40 8.04 -6.44 -5.77
C PRO A 40 6.93 -5.69 -5.03
N ILE A 41 5.71 -5.84 -5.51
CA ILE A 41 4.51 -5.27 -4.87
C ILE A 41 3.52 -6.39 -4.54
N ILE A 42 2.99 -6.33 -3.33
CA ILE A 42 2.03 -7.31 -2.80
C ILE A 42 0.69 -6.63 -2.58
N MET A 43 -0.38 -7.25 -3.06
CA MET A 43 -1.72 -6.68 -2.96
C MET A 43 -2.77 -7.78 -2.83
N GLY A 44 -3.96 -7.41 -2.35
CA GLY A 44 -5.11 -8.29 -2.37
C GLY A 44 -5.81 -8.24 -3.72
N ARG A 45 -6.74 -9.19 -3.94
CA ARG A 45 -7.49 -9.31 -5.20
C ARG A 45 -8.24 -8.03 -5.57
N LYS A 46 -8.93 -7.41 -4.62
CA LYS A 46 -9.73 -6.20 -4.90
C LYS A 46 -8.85 -5.03 -5.31
N THR A 47 -7.67 -4.89 -4.71
CA THR A 47 -6.70 -3.88 -5.12
C THR A 47 -6.21 -4.14 -6.53
N TRP A 48 -5.89 -5.39 -6.85
CA TRP A 48 -5.51 -5.80 -8.21
C TRP A 48 -6.58 -5.40 -9.22
N GLU A 49 -7.84 -5.70 -8.93
CA GLU A 49 -8.96 -5.39 -9.82
C GLU A 49 -9.20 -3.89 -9.99
N SER A 50 -8.79 -3.08 -9.01
CA SER A 50 -8.95 -1.62 -9.06
C SER A 50 -7.82 -0.90 -9.81
N LEU A 51 -6.74 -1.60 -10.13
CA LEU A 51 -5.61 -0.97 -10.83
C LEU A 51 -6.01 -0.52 -12.23
N PRO A 52 -5.63 0.72 -12.62
CA PRO A 52 -5.95 1.23 -13.96
C PRO A 52 -5.20 0.49 -15.06
N ARG A 53 -4.06 -0.11 -14.72
CA ARG A 53 -3.22 -0.87 -15.64
C ARG A 53 -2.68 -2.09 -14.90
N ARG A 54 -2.91 -3.28 -15.45
CA ARG A 54 -2.52 -4.57 -14.84
C ARG A 54 -1.72 -5.42 -15.81
N PRO A 55 -0.55 -5.94 -15.39
CA PRO A 55 0.16 -5.65 -14.14
C PRO A 55 0.77 -4.25 -14.16
N LEU A 56 1.12 -3.72 -12.98
CA LEU A 56 1.88 -2.48 -12.92
C LEU A 56 3.29 -2.74 -13.47
N PRO A 57 3.75 -1.97 -14.47
CA PRO A 57 5.00 -2.28 -15.16
C PRO A 57 6.23 -2.05 -14.30
N GLY A 58 7.31 -2.79 -14.60
CA GLY A 58 8.60 -2.62 -13.93
C GLY A 58 8.63 -3.16 -12.50
N ARG A 59 7.64 -3.98 -12.13
CA ARG A 59 7.49 -4.52 -10.77
C ARG A 59 6.99 -5.95 -10.85
N THR A 60 7.42 -6.82 -9.93
CA THR A 60 6.81 -8.14 -9.78
C THR A 60 5.51 -7.94 -9.01
N ASN A 61 4.39 -8.23 -9.64
CA ASN A 61 3.06 -8.09 -9.04
C ASN A 61 2.68 -9.41 -8.38
N ILE A 62 2.35 -9.38 -7.09
CA ILE A 62 1.97 -10.56 -6.31
C ILE A 62 0.58 -10.30 -5.71
N VAL A 63 -0.37 -11.19 -6.02
CA VAL A 63 -1.76 -11.06 -5.58
C VAL A 63 -2.10 -12.15 -4.57
N VAL A 64 -2.55 -11.75 -3.40
CA VAL A 64 -2.99 -12.64 -2.34
C VAL A 64 -4.49 -12.84 -2.43
N THR A 65 -4.92 -14.09 -2.62
CA THR A 65 -6.35 -14.44 -2.62
C THR A 65 -6.53 -15.88 -2.20
N LYS A 66 -7.59 -16.14 -1.45
CA LYS A 66 -7.98 -17.52 -1.10
C LYS A 66 -8.92 -18.14 -2.14
N GLN A 67 -9.29 -17.38 -3.15
CA GLN A 67 -10.16 -17.85 -4.23
C GLN A 67 -9.39 -18.77 -5.16
N GLU A 68 -9.71 -20.05 -5.14
CA GLU A 68 -9.10 -21.04 -6.03
C GLU A 68 -9.47 -20.75 -7.48
N GLY A 69 -8.49 -20.96 -8.38
CA GLY A 69 -8.71 -20.77 -9.81
C GLY A 69 -8.78 -19.31 -10.24
N TYR A 70 -8.59 -18.35 -9.33
CA TYR A 70 -8.54 -16.94 -9.70
C TYR A 70 -7.29 -16.70 -10.56
N GLY A 71 -7.49 -16.20 -11.78
CA GLY A 71 -6.41 -15.90 -12.69
C GLY A 71 -6.15 -14.40 -12.78
N ALA A 72 -4.89 -14.02 -12.59
CA ALA A 72 -4.45 -12.64 -12.77
C ALA A 72 -3.26 -12.65 -13.72
N GLU A 73 -3.51 -12.41 -15.00
CA GLU A 73 -2.47 -12.44 -16.02
C GLU A 73 -1.40 -11.39 -15.73
N GLY A 74 -0.15 -11.85 -15.66
CA GLY A 74 0.98 -10.98 -15.36
C GLY A 74 1.30 -10.84 -13.88
N ALA A 75 0.58 -11.55 -13.00
CA ALA A 75 0.85 -11.55 -11.56
C ALA A 75 1.11 -12.96 -11.06
N LEU A 76 1.85 -13.06 -9.96
CA LEU A 76 1.98 -14.30 -9.20
C LEU A 76 0.81 -14.40 -8.23
N MET A 77 0.14 -15.55 -8.21
CA MET A 77 -0.99 -15.79 -7.33
C MET A 77 -0.53 -16.59 -6.11
N VAL A 78 -0.86 -16.10 -4.93
CA VAL A 78 -0.55 -16.77 -3.66
C VAL A 78 -1.78 -16.75 -2.75
N SER A 79 -1.78 -17.60 -1.72
CA SER A 79 -2.94 -17.76 -0.83
C SER A 79 -2.76 -17.14 0.54
N SER A 80 -1.57 -16.65 0.87
CA SER A 80 -1.28 -16.05 2.18
C SER A 80 -0.24 -14.95 2.07
N ILE A 81 -0.18 -14.08 3.09
CA ILE A 81 0.85 -13.04 3.16
C ILE A 81 2.24 -13.67 3.30
N GLU A 82 2.36 -14.76 4.04
CA GLU A 82 3.63 -15.45 4.24
C GLU A 82 4.18 -15.99 2.91
N GLU A 83 3.32 -16.58 2.09
CA GLU A 83 3.68 -17.05 0.75
C GLU A 83 4.06 -15.88 -0.15
N ALA A 84 3.30 -14.76 -0.06
CA ALA A 84 3.60 -13.55 -0.82
C ALA A 84 4.98 -13.00 -0.49
N LEU A 85 5.32 -12.92 0.79
CA LEU A 85 6.62 -12.43 1.24
C LEU A 85 7.74 -13.35 0.79
N SER A 86 7.52 -14.66 0.83
CA SER A 86 8.50 -15.64 0.34
C SER A 86 8.78 -15.46 -1.15
N LYS A 87 7.73 -15.32 -1.96
CA LYS A 87 7.86 -15.08 -3.40
C LYS A 87 8.53 -13.75 -3.70
N ALA A 88 8.19 -12.71 -2.93
CA ALA A 88 8.78 -11.39 -3.09
C ALA A 88 10.30 -11.41 -2.84
N LYS A 89 10.74 -12.16 -1.84
CA LYS A 89 12.18 -12.28 -1.52
C LYS A 89 12.99 -12.91 -2.64
N GLU A 90 12.36 -13.72 -3.46
CA GLU A 90 12.99 -14.36 -4.62
C GLU A 90 12.93 -13.50 -5.87
N SER A 91 12.23 -12.38 -5.82
CA SER A 91 12.00 -11.51 -6.98
C SER A 91 13.08 -10.43 -7.10
N SER A 92 13.23 -9.90 -8.32
CA SER A 92 14.14 -8.80 -8.57
C SER A 92 13.74 -7.57 -7.77
N GLY A 93 14.71 -6.87 -7.19
CA GLY A 93 14.46 -5.67 -6.40
C GLY A 93 13.98 -5.94 -4.98
N SER A 94 14.18 -7.16 -4.47
CA SER A 94 13.68 -7.60 -3.16
C SER A 94 14.37 -6.94 -1.95
N GLU A 95 15.34 -6.08 -2.16
CA GLU A 95 15.93 -5.28 -1.08
C GLU A 95 14.87 -4.41 -0.39
N GLU A 96 13.81 -4.06 -1.09
CA GLU A 96 12.62 -3.45 -0.50
C GLU A 96 11.37 -4.05 -1.16
N ILE A 97 10.46 -4.56 -0.34
CA ILE A 97 9.20 -5.18 -0.78
C ILE A 97 8.07 -4.27 -0.33
N PHE A 98 7.19 -3.88 -1.25
CA PHE A 98 6.09 -2.97 -0.94
C PHE A 98 4.75 -3.69 -0.85
N VAL A 99 4.03 -3.47 0.25
CA VAL A 99 2.65 -3.93 0.43
C VAL A 99 1.74 -2.73 0.13
N ILE A 100 0.85 -2.88 -0.85
CA ILE A 100 0.10 -1.76 -1.40
C ILE A 100 -1.41 -1.79 -1.12
N GLY A 101 -1.89 -2.80 -0.42
CA GLY A 101 -3.27 -2.83 0.06
C GLY A 101 -4.05 -4.06 -0.38
N GLY A 102 -5.33 -4.20 -0.04
CA GLY A 102 -6.03 -3.24 0.82
C GLY A 102 -5.98 -3.56 2.31
N GLY A 103 -7.04 -3.18 3.02
CA GLY A 103 -7.07 -3.22 4.47
C GLY A 103 -6.69 -4.55 5.09
N GLU A 104 -7.23 -5.66 4.58
CA GLU A 104 -6.89 -6.99 5.09
C GLU A 104 -5.41 -7.33 4.90
N ILE A 105 -4.86 -6.94 3.75
CA ILE A 105 -3.46 -7.20 3.43
C ILE A 105 -2.55 -6.34 4.31
N TYR A 106 -2.91 -5.08 4.55
CA TYR A 106 -2.17 -4.23 5.48
C TYR A 106 -2.15 -4.83 6.88
N ASN A 107 -3.30 -5.30 7.38
CA ASN A 107 -3.38 -5.93 8.69
C ASN A 107 -2.48 -7.17 8.78
N ALA A 108 -2.52 -8.03 7.76
CA ALA A 108 -1.72 -9.25 7.73
C ALA A 108 -0.22 -8.95 7.61
N ALA A 109 0.17 -7.91 6.89
CA ALA A 109 1.56 -7.56 6.65
C ALA A 109 2.20 -6.76 7.78
N LEU A 110 1.41 -6.04 8.57
CA LEU A 110 1.94 -5.12 9.58
C LEU A 110 2.95 -5.74 10.53
N PRO A 111 2.72 -6.97 11.08
CA PRO A 111 3.71 -7.60 11.96
C PRO A 111 5.06 -7.87 11.29
N HIS A 112 5.10 -7.96 9.98
CA HIS A 112 6.32 -8.24 9.19
C HIS A 112 6.97 -6.96 8.67
N THR A 113 6.34 -5.81 8.87
CA THR A 113 6.73 -4.54 8.25
C THR A 113 7.70 -3.78 9.13
N SER A 114 8.74 -3.20 8.51
CA SER A 114 9.70 -2.36 9.20
C SER A 114 9.53 -0.87 8.91
N ARG A 115 8.90 -0.52 7.80
CA ARG A 115 8.74 0.88 7.38
C ARG A 115 7.36 1.16 6.82
N LEU A 116 6.81 2.32 7.16
CA LEU A 116 5.56 2.83 6.58
C LEU A 116 5.84 4.11 5.80
N TYR A 117 5.37 4.16 4.56
CA TYR A 117 5.29 5.39 3.77
C TYR A 117 3.83 5.81 3.76
N LEU A 118 3.47 6.81 4.53
CA LEU A 118 2.09 7.25 4.65
C LEU A 118 1.90 8.63 4.04
N THR A 119 0.80 8.79 3.32
CA THR A 119 0.27 10.10 2.95
C THR A 119 -0.88 10.37 3.91
N LEU A 120 -0.68 11.33 4.81
CA LEU A 120 -1.68 11.69 5.82
C LEU A 120 -2.53 12.82 5.28
N VAL A 121 -3.80 12.54 5.04
CA VAL A 121 -4.74 13.50 4.44
C VAL A 121 -5.57 14.15 5.54
N ALA A 122 -5.57 15.48 5.58
CA ALA A 122 -6.34 16.26 6.56
C ALA A 122 -7.81 16.34 6.14
N ASP A 123 -8.48 15.19 6.17
CA ASP A 123 -9.88 15.05 5.79
C ASP A 123 -10.48 13.96 6.68
N ASP A 124 -11.61 14.27 7.32
CA ASP A 124 -12.26 13.38 8.27
C ASP A 124 -13.40 12.55 7.65
N SER A 125 -13.44 12.44 6.32
CA SER A 125 -14.43 11.62 5.64
C SER A 125 -14.38 10.18 6.14
N GLU A 126 -15.59 9.62 6.36
CA GLU A 126 -15.71 8.25 6.81
C GLU A 126 -15.47 7.28 5.65
N GLY A 127 -14.79 6.18 5.96
CA GLY A 127 -14.64 5.07 5.04
C GLY A 127 -15.33 3.83 5.55
N ASP A 128 -15.26 2.76 4.79
CA ASP A 128 -15.66 1.42 5.23
C ASP A 128 -14.46 0.49 5.40
N VAL A 129 -13.27 0.96 5.01
CA VAL A 129 -12.00 0.25 5.19
C VAL A 129 -11.01 1.20 5.87
N TYR A 130 -10.33 0.72 6.90
CA TYR A 130 -9.41 1.51 7.71
C TYR A 130 -8.04 0.86 7.79
N PHE A 131 -7.02 1.71 7.84
CA PHE A 131 -5.65 1.28 8.09
C PHE A 131 -5.51 0.83 9.55
N PRO A 132 -4.75 -0.23 9.84
CA PRO A 132 -4.56 -0.68 11.22
C PRO A 132 -3.84 0.37 12.07
N SER A 133 -3.95 0.24 13.39
CA SER A 133 -3.17 1.08 14.31
C SER A 133 -1.68 0.87 14.05
N TYR A 134 -0.92 1.96 14.00
CA TYR A 134 0.52 1.93 13.77
C TYR A 134 1.33 2.61 14.86
N ASP A 135 0.81 2.57 16.10
CA ASP A 135 1.45 3.23 17.26
C ASP A 135 2.88 2.75 17.50
N GLU A 136 3.19 1.51 17.11
CA GLU A 136 4.54 0.96 17.24
C GLU A 136 5.55 1.61 16.30
N PHE A 137 5.07 2.29 15.25
CA PHE A 137 5.93 2.97 14.29
C PHE A 137 6.14 4.42 14.71
N SER A 138 6.88 4.61 15.79
CA SER A 138 7.06 5.91 16.43
C SER A 138 8.28 6.69 15.96
N LYS A 139 9.16 6.06 15.18
CA LYS A 139 10.38 6.70 14.68
C LYS A 139 10.10 7.42 13.37
N ILE A 140 10.14 8.74 13.40
CA ILE A 140 9.95 9.54 12.19
C ILE A 140 11.27 9.61 11.43
N ILE A 141 11.31 9.02 10.23
CA ILE A 141 12.47 9.05 9.35
C ILE A 141 12.45 10.30 8.48
N GLU A 142 11.27 10.65 7.98
CA GLU A 142 11.08 11.81 7.12
C GLU A 142 9.66 12.32 7.27
N LYS A 143 9.49 13.64 7.21
CA LYS A 143 8.18 14.27 7.22
C LYS A 143 8.22 15.50 6.33
N SER A 144 7.33 15.58 5.35
CA SER A 144 7.27 16.72 4.44
C SER A 144 6.53 17.89 5.06
N GLU A 145 6.69 19.07 4.44
CA GLU A 145 5.79 20.20 4.70
C GLU A 145 4.38 19.86 4.19
N PRO A 146 3.34 20.47 4.75
CA PRO A 146 1.98 20.30 4.24
C PRO A 146 1.87 20.72 2.77
N LYS A 147 1.13 19.92 2.01
CA LYS A 147 0.89 20.14 0.58
C LYS A 147 -0.61 20.20 0.35
N GLU A 148 -1.02 20.72 -0.80
CA GLU A 148 -2.42 20.81 -1.16
C GLU A 148 -2.64 20.44 -2.62
N GLU A 149 -3.71 19.70 -2.89
CA GLU A 149 -4.18 19.39 -4.24
C GLU A 149 -5.71 19.32 -4.21
N ASN A 150 -6.36 20.12 -5.06
CA ASN A 150 -7.83 20.14 -5.20
C ASN A 150 -8.58 20.29 -3.88
N GLY A 151 -8.07 21.15 -2.99
CA GLY A 151 -8.68 21.40 -1.70
C GLY A 151 -8.35 20.38 -0.62
N LEU A 152 -7.59 19.33 -0.93
CA LEU A 152 -7.11 18.38 0.05
C LEU A 152 -5.72 18.76 0.53
N SER A 153 -5.57 18.91 1.84
CA SER A 153 -4.27 19.12 2.47
C SER A 153 -3.70 17.77 2.89
N TYR A 154 -2.43 17.54 2.60
CA TYR A 154 -1.79 16.25 2.93
C TYR A 154 -0.31 16.44 3.27
N THR A 155 0.23 15.46 3.99
CA THR A 155 1.63 15.44 4.42
C THR A 155 2.18 14.05 4.21
N TYR A 156 3.39 13.95 3.67
CA TYR A 156 4.09 12.67 3.58
C TYR A 156 4.86 12.41 4.87
N VAL A 157 4.77 11.21 5.38
CA VAL A 157 5.56 10.78 6.53
C VAL A 157 6.10 9.37 6.30
N THR A 158 7.37 9.17 6.65
CA THR A 158 8.00 7.85 6.64
C THR A 158 8.31 7.49 8.08
N LEU A 159 7.80 6.34 8.52
CA LEU A 159 7.92 5.87 9.89
C LEU A 159 8.59 4.51 9.96
N GLU A 160 9.32 4.27 11.05
CA GLU A 160 9.87 2.96 11.40
C GLU A 160 9.53 2.61 12.84
N ARG A 161 9.63 1.32 13.17
CA ARG A 161 9.43 0.83 14.53
C ARG A 161 10.49 1.39 15.48
#